data_b2469d3a4526998921e5c7df3b993abf
#
_entry.id   b2469d3a4526998921e5c7df3b993abf
#
_cell.length_a   1.000
_cell.length_b   1.000
_cell.length_c   1.000
_cell.angle_alpha   90.00
_cell.angle_beta   90.00
_cell.angle_gamma   90.00
#
_symmetry.space_group_name_H-M   'P 1'
#
loop_
_entity.id
_entity.type
_entity.pdbx_description
1 polymer ?
#
loop_
_entity_poly.entity_id
_entity_poly.type
_entity_poly.pdbx_seq_one_letter_code
_entity_poly.pdbx_strand_id
1 'polypeptide(L)'
;TDEEKAELKLYQKLASACTPLAKGMNSEYANLNAYDSIQVHGGSGYMLEYACQRLYRDARITSIYEGTTQLQTVAALPHINTGTYSQMLEELEAGEVAAEYESLKARAKTMDAKFNEAIETVKAANNNEFTDLCSRHLYELAANCVMSQLMLRDATKAPELFDKSMKVYLNLAEAEVAKHYNFVKSVDVESLESYRKA
;
A
#
# COMPACT_ATOMS: atom_id res chain seq x y z
N THR A 1 1.02 31.21 -15.64
CA THR A 1 2.45 31.40 -15.35
C THR A 1 3.17 30.07 -15.49
N ASP A 2 4.51 30.08 -15.55
CA ASP A 2 5.30 28.85 -15.62
C ASP A 2 5.29 28.10 -14.26
N GLU A 3 5.11 28.83 -13.16
CA GLU A 3 4.91 28.28 -11.83
C GLU A 3 3.59 27.46 -11.75
N GLU A 4 2.48 28.02 -12.23
CA GLU A 4 1.18 27.31 -12.26
C GLU A 4 1.24 26.04 -13.13
N LYS A 5 1.98 26.06 -14.24
CA LYS A 5 2.19 24.88 -15.09
C LYS A 5 3.04 23.81 -14.39
N ALA A 6 4.05 24.22 -13.63
CA ALA A 6 4.88 23.30 -12.85
C ALA A 6 4.06 22.66 -11.73
N GLU A 7 3.28 23.45 -11.01
CA GLU A 7 2.37 22.98 -9.96
C GLU A 7 1.32 22.02 -10.50
N LEU A 8 0.69 22.35 -11.63
CA LEU A 8 -0.27 21.46 -12.29
C LEU A 8 0.35 20.10 -12.64
N LYS A 9 1.56 20.09 -13.20
CA LYS A 9 2.28 18.85 -13.52
C LYS A 9 2.58 18.02 -12.27
N LEU A 10 2.96 18.68 -11.17
CA LEU A 10 3.20 18.00 -9.89
C LEU A 10 1.90 17.32 -9.39
N TYR A 11 0.80 18.05 -9.32
CA TYR A 11 -0.48 17.47 -8.88
C TYR A 11 -0.98 16.36 -9.79
N GLN A 12 -0.82 16.49 -11.10
CA GLN A 12 -1.14 15.42 -12.05
C GLN A 12 -0.30 14.16 -11.79
N LYS A 13 1.00 14.32 -11.52
CA LYS A 13 1.90 13.21 -11.19
C LYS A 13 1.48 12.54 -9.88
N LEU A 14 1.19 13.32 -8.83
CA LEU A 14 0.73 12.81 -7.53
C LEU A 14 -0.62 12.10 -7.64
N ALA A 15 -1.58 12.67 -8.35
CA ALA A 15 -2.88 12.04 -8.57
C ALA A 15 -2.73 10.70 -9.32
N SER A 16 -1.89 10.67 -10.36
CA SER A 16 -1.58 9.44 -11.09
C SER A 16 -0.92 8.38 -10.20
N ALA A 17 -0.03 8.77 -9.29
CA ALA A 17 0.60 7.86 -8.35
C ALA A 17 -0.37 7.34 -7.27
N CYS A 18 -1.24 8.21 -6.74
CA CYS A 18 -2.19 7.82 -5.69
C CYS A 18 -3.32 6.92 -6.20
N THR A 19 -3.77 7.09 -7.45
CA THR A 19 -4.91 6.35 -8.01
C THR A 19 -4.77 4.83 -7.91
N PRO A 20 -3.66 4.20 -8.35
CA PRO A 20 -3.50 2.76 -8.25
C PRO A 20 -3.43 2.27 -6.81
N LEU A 21 -2.80 3.03 -5.89
CA LEU A 21 -2.78 2.67 -4.47
C LEU A 21 -4.19 2.72 -3.88
N ALA A 22 -4.91 3.81 -4.11
CA ALA A 22 -6.26 3.98 -3.58
C ALA A 22 -7.21 2.91 -4.11
N LYS A 23 -7.24 2.67 -5.43
CA LYS A 23 -8.13 1.66 -6.03
C LYS A 23 -7.78 0.24 -5.57
N GLY A 24 -6.54 -0.15 -5.65
CA GLY A 24 -6.12 -1.50 -5.32
C GLY A 24 -6.31 -1.81 -3.84
N MET A 25 -5.78 -0.98 -2.94
CA MET A 25 -5.87 -1.24 -1.49
C MET A 25 -7.32 -1.18 -0.99
N ASN A 26 -8.10 -0.17 -1.39
CA ASN A 26 -9.50 -0.08 -0.94
C ASN A 26 -10.33 -1.28 -1.40
N SER A 27 -10.11 -1.79 -2.61
CA SER A 27 -10.81 -2.98 -3.08
C SER A 27 -10.40 -4.25 -2.33
N GLU A 28 -9.12 -4.42 -2.01
CA GLU A 28 -8.65 -5.56 -1.20
C GLU A 28 -9.18 -5.47 0.24
N TYR A 29 -9.12 -4.32 0.89
CA TYR A 29 -9.69 -4.13 2.24
C TYR A 29 -11.21 -4.27 2.26
N ALA A 30 -11.93 -3.85 1.22
CA ALA A 30 -13.37 -4.07 1.12
C ALA A 30 -13.69 -5.57 1.11
N ASN A 31 -12.91 -6.38 0.39
CA ASN A 31 -13.06 -7.84 0.38
C ASN A 31 -12.77 -8.47 1.75
N LEU A 32 -11.69 -8.06 2.43
CA LEU A 32 -11.34 -8.55 3.77
C LEU A 32 -12.41 -8.18 4.80
N ASN A 33 -12.87 -6.92 4.80
CA ASN A 33 -13.91 -6.48 5.72
C ASN A 33 -15.24 -7.21 5.49
N ALA A 34 -15.60 -7.47 4.24
CA ALA A 34 -16.81 -8.22 3.93
C ALA A 34 -16.70 -9.70 4.33
N TYR A 35 -15.51 -10.30 4.17
CA TYR A 35 -15.21 -11.63 4.67
C TYR A 35 -15.34 -11.71 6.20
N ASP A 36 -14.71 -10.78 6.91
CA ASP A 36 -14.77 -10.72 8.39
C ASP A 36 -16.18 -10.43 8.90
N SER A 37 -16.97 -9.67 8.13
CA SER A 37 -18.39 -9.44 8.44
C SER A 37 -19.18 -10.75 8.54
N ILE A 38 -18.96 -11.69 7.61
CA ILE A 38 -19.59 -13.03 7.68
C ILE A 38 -19.11 -13.76 8.94
N GLN A 39 -17.81 -13.70 9.23
CA GLN A 39 -17.24 -14.38 10.40
C GLN A 39 -17.81 -13.86 11.72
N VAL A 40 -17.98 -12.55 11.85
CA VAL A 40 -18.58 -11.91 13.05
C VAL A 40 -20.03 -12.35 13.25
N HIS A 41 -20.82 -12.54 12.17
CA HIS A 41 -22.17 -13.03 12.24
C HIS A 41 -22.29 -14.55 12.46
N GLY A 42 -21.16 -15.27 12.38
CA GLY A 42 -21.15 -16.74 12.49
C GLY A 42 -21.98 -17.40 11.38
N GLY A 43 -22.62 -18.53 11.70
CA GLY A 43 -23.44 -19.26 10.73
C GLY A 43 -24.57 -18.43 10.10
N SER A 44 -25.13 -17.48 10.84
CA SER A 44 -26.16 -16.55 10.33
C SER A 44 -25.62 -15.67 9.19
N GLY A 45 -24.35 -15.27 9.25
CA GLY A 45 -23.72 -14.45 8.19
C GLY A 45 -23.65 -15.12 6.82
N TYR A 46 -23.69 -16.44 6.79
CA TYR A 46 -23.71 -17.23 5.56
C TYR A 46 -25.11 -17.38 4.94
N MET A 47 -26.16 -17.17 5.72
CA MET A 47 -27.53 -17.36 5.28
C MET A 47 -28.02 -16.20 4.42
N LEU A 48 -28.93 -16.49 3.47
CA LEU A 48 -29.45 -15.52 2.49
C LEU A 48 -30.27 -14.39 3.13
N GLU A 49 -30.83 -14.61 4.31
CA GLU A 49 -31.61 -13.64 5.08
C GLU A 49 -30.75 -12.48 5.60
N TYR A 50 -29.43 -12.64 5.67
CA TYR A 50 -28.50 -11.62 6.16
C TYR A 50 -27.73 -10.96 5.01
N ALA A 51 -27.51 -9.66 5.12
CA ALA A 51 -26.89 -8.87 4.05
C ALA A 51 -25.40 -9.20 3.82
N CYS A 52 -24.67 -9.68 4.83
CA CYS A 52 -23.21 -9.85 4.78
C CYS A 52 -22.74 -10.82 3.69
N GLN A 53 -23.47 -11.91 3.40
CA GLN A 53 -23.12 -12.81 2.30
C GLN A 53 -23.21 -12.12 0.93
N ARG A 54 -24.21 -11.25 0.72
CA ARG A 54 -24.35 -10.46 -0.50
C ARG A 54 -23.27 -9.41 -0.61
N LEU A 55 -22.99 -8.68 0.49
CA LEU A 55 -21.92 -7.69 0.53
C LEU A 55 -20.56 -8.29 0.20
N TYR A 56 -20.26 -9.50 0.68
CA TYR A 56 -19.03 -10.20 0.35
C TYR A 56 -18.92 -10.54 -1.15
N ARG A 57 -20.00 -11.04 -1.73
CA ARG A 57 -20.06 -11.28 -3.18
C ARG A 57 -19.90 -9.99 -3.99
N ASP A 58 -20.59 -8.93 -3.59
CA ASP A 58 -20.54 -7.64 -4.27
C ASP A 58 -19.17 -6.96 -4.11
N ALA A 59 -18.52 -7.09 -2.95
CA ALA A 59 -17.17 -6.59 -2.74
C ALA A 59 -16.15 -7.27 -3.68
N ARG A 60 -16.34 -8.55 -4.03
CA ARG A 60 -15.37 -9.28 -4.85
C ARG A 60 -15.14 -8.66 -6.24
N ILE A 61 -16.18 -8.08 -6.86
CA ILE A 61 -16.03 -7.47 -8.18
C ILE A 61 -15.11 -6.24 -8.14
N THR A 62 -15.02 -5.55 -7.00
CA THR A 62 -14.25 -4.29 -6.90
C THR A 62 -12.75 -4.47 -7.15
N SER A 63 -12.20 -5.66 -6.89
CA SER A 63 -10.79 -5.99 -7.20
C SER A 63 -10.57 -6.54 -8.61
N ILE A 64 -11.65 -6.64 -9.42
CA ILE A 64 -11.62 -7.20 -10.78
C ILE A 64 -11.87 -6.13 -11.84
N TYR A 65 -12.96 -5.35 -11.70
CA TYR A 65 -13.37 -4.36 -12.69
C TYR A 65 -12.53 -3.08 -12.62
N GLU A 66 -12.60 -2.25 -13.67
CA GLU A 66 -11.82 -0.98 -13.77
C GLU A 66 -10.31 -1.15 -13.53
N GLY A 67 -9.77 -2.26 -13.98
CA GLY A 67 -8.39 -2.67 -13.73
C GLY A 67 -8.27 -3.55 -12.48
N THR A 68 -7.83 -4.77 -12.69
CA THR A 68 -7.59 -5.73 -11.59
C THR A 68 -6.54 -5.19 -10.63
N THR A 69 -6.46 -5.75 -9.42
CA THR A 69 -5.38 -5.43 -8.47
C THR A 69 -3.99 -5.59 -9.13
N GLN A 70 -3.80 -6.57 -10.01
CA GLN A 70 -2.55 -6.71 -10.76
C GLN A 70 -2.31 -5.53 -11.71
N LEU A 71 -3.33 -5.02 -12.40
CA LEU A 71 -3.19 -3.82 -13.24
C LEU A 71 -2.88 -2.57 -12.42
N GLN A 72 -3.41 -2.46 -11.20
CA GLN A 72 -3.04 -1.38 -10.28
C GLN A 72 -1.57 -1.50 -9.85
N THR A 73 -1.10 -2.72 -9.58
CA THR A 73 0.32 -2.99 -9.30
C THR A 73 1.20 -2.53 -10.47
N VAL A 74 0.88 -2.92 -11.70
CA VAL A 74 1.60 -2.50 -12.91
C VAL A 74 1.57 -0.98 -13.11
N ALA A 75 0.43 -0.33 -12.85
CA ALA A 75 0.29 1.12 -12.95
C ALA A 75 1.12 1.88 -11.90
N ALA A 76 1.37 1.29 -10.74
CA ALA A 76 2.21 1.89 -9.69
C ALA A 76 3.72 1.77 -9.97
N LEU A 77 4.17 0.73 -10.70
CA LEU A 77 5.59 0.47 -10.93
C LEU A 77 6.38 1.65 -11.52
N PRO A 78 5.89 2.40 -12.54
CA PRO A 78 6.59 3.57 -13.03
C PRO A 78 6.85 4.61 -11.93
N HIS A 79 5.90 4.80 -11.02
CA HIS A 79 6.02 5.75 -9.90
C HIS A 79 6.98 5.24 -8.82
N ILE A 80 7.08 3.92 -8.62
CA ILE A 80 8.10 3.30 -7.76
C ILE A 80 9.48 3.52 -8.37
N ASN A 81 9.65 3.16 -9.65
CA ASN A 81 10.93 3.20 -10.34
C ASN A 81 11.50 4.63 -10.49
N THR A 82 10.62 5.62 -10.69
CA THR A 82 11.01 7.05 -10.80
C THR A 82 11.16 7.74 -9.45
N GLY A 83 10.97 7.04 -8.32
CA GLY A 83 11.09 7.60 -6.98
C GLY A 83 9.95 8.55 -6.60
N THR A 84 8.81 8.53 -7.30
CA THR A 84 7.67 9.41 -6.98
C THR A 84 7.13 9.16 -5.58
N TYR A 85 6.99 7.88 -5.19
CA TYR A 85 6.54 7.56 -3.84
C TYR A 85 7.60 7.88 -2.78
N SER A 86 8.88 7.65 -3.06
CA SER A 86 9.97 8.02 -2.14
C SER A 86 9.97 9.52 -1.86
N GLN A 87 9.84 10.35 -2.90
CA GLN A 87 9.70 11.80 -2.75
C GLN A 87 8.45 12.18 -1.94
N MET A 88 7.30 11.54 -2.21
CA MET A 88 6.05 11.78 -1.46
C MET A 88 6.23 11.43 0.03
N LEU A 89 6.91 10.33 0.34
CA LEU A 89 7.18 9.91 1.73
C LEU A 89 8.11 10.91 2.42
N GLU A 90 9.15 11.40 1.77
CA GLU A 90 10.04 12.45 2.30
C GLU A 90 9.28 13.74 2.62
N GLU A 91 8.37 14.18 1.72
CA GLU A 91 7.55 15.36 1.94
C GLU A 91 6.56 15.18 3.12
N LEU A 92 5.95 14.00 3.24
CA LEU A 92 5.06 13.67 4.36
C LEU A 92 5.83 13.56 5.68
N GLU A 93 7.02 12.93 5.66
CA GLU A 93 7.90 12.80 6.83
C GLU A 93 8.38 14.16 7.34
N ALA A 94 8.63 15.13 6.46
CA ALA A 94 9.03 16.48 6.83
C ALA A 94 7.92 17.24 7.60
N GLY A 95 6.67 16.79 7.52
CA GLY A 95 5.56 17.37 8.27
C GLY A 95 5.71 17.20 9.78
N GLU A 96 5.24 18.18 10.53
CA GLU A 96 5.16 18.10 12.00
C GLU A 96 4.10 17.09 12.42
N VAL A 97 4.39 16.35 13.49
CA VAL A 97 3.43 15.48 14.19
C VAL A 97 3.28 15.92 15.64
N ALA A 98 2.18 15.56 16.28
CA ALA A 98 2.01 15.80 17.71
C ALA A 98 3.09 15.06 18.50
N ALA A 99 3.59 15.65 19.59
CA ALA A 99 4.69 15.10 20.39
C ALA A 99 4.44 13.65 20.85
N GLU A 100 3.19 13.31 21.11
CA GLU A 100 2.76 11.95 21.49
C GLU A 100 2.91 10.93 20.35
N TYR A 101 3.04 11.36 19.08
CA TYR A 101 3.18 10.51 17.90
C TYR A 101 4.61 10.40 17.39
N GLU A 102 5.61 11.06 18.01
CA GLU A 102 6.99 11.03 17.56
C GLU A 102 7.58 9.60 17.49
N SER A 103 7.23 8.74 18.46
CA SER A 103 7.65 7.34 18.42
C SER A 103 7.01 6.57 17.26
N LEU A 104 5.77 6.87 16.89
CA LEU A 104 5.07 6.28 15.78
C LEU A 104 5.61 6.79 14.45
N LYS A 105 5.97 8.06 14.37
CA LYS A 105 6.67 8.65 13.22
C LYS A 105 8.01 7.97 12.97
N ALA A 106 8.79 7.69 14.02
CA ALA A 106 10.06 6.96 13.90
C ALA A 106 9.86 5.53 13.35
N ARG A 107 8.76 4.84 13.73
CA ARG A 107 8.40 3.53 13.17
C ARG A 107 8.03 3.65 11.69
N ALA A 108 7.20 4.63 11.31
CA ALA A 108 6.84 4.87 9.92
C ALA A 108 8.10 5.15 9.06
N LYS A 109 9.00 5.98 9.53
CA LYS A 109 10.30 6.22 8.88
C LYS A 109 11.12 4.94 8.66
N THR A 110 11.09 4.02 9.61
CA THR A 110 11.75 2.71 9.46
C THR A 110 11.09 1.87 8.36
N MET A 111 9.76 1.96 8.20
CA MET A 111 9.06 1.32 7.09
C MET A 111 9.44 1.93 5.74
N ASP A 112 9.52 3.25 5.66
CA ASP A 112 9.92 3.99 4.45
C ASP A 112 11.36 3.64 4.02
N ALA A 113 12.26 3.47 4.98
CA ALA A 113 13.63 3.01 4.71
C ALA A 113 13.65 1.59 4.11
N LYS A 114 12.83 0.66 4.63
CA LYS A 114 12.69 -0.70 4.07
C LYS A 114 12.12 -0.68 2.65
N PHE A 115 11.15 0.19 2.36
CA PHE A 115 10.62 0.36 1.02
C PHE A 115 11.71 0.80 0.04
N ASN A 116 12.47 1.84 0.38
CA ASN A 116 13.55 2.33 -0.46
C ASN A 116 14.66 1.27 -0.66
N GLU A 117 15.02 0.53 0.38
CA GLU A 117 15.99 -0.57 0.27
C GLU A 117 15.48 -1.70 -0.64
N ALA A 118 14.18 -2.04 -0.57
CA ALA A 118 13.58 -3.03 -1.44
C ALA A 118 13.63 -2.60 -2.92
N ILE A 119 13.36 -1.32 -3.21
CA ILE A 119 13.50 -0.77 -4.56
C ILE A 119 14.93 -0.95 -5.08
N GLU A 120 15.92 -0.56 -4.29
CA GLU A 120 17.33 -0.67 -4.70
C GLU A 120 17.75 -2.13 -4.89
N THR A 121 17.25 -3.06 -4.07
CA THR A 121 17.49 -4.51 -4.24
C THR A 121 16.97 -4.99 -5.60
N VAL A 122 15.74 -4.60 -5.98
CA VAL A 122 15.14 -5.01 -7.26
C VAL A 122 15.84 -4.35 -8.45
N LYS A 123 16.19 -3.08 -8.36
CA LYS A 123 16.95 -2.38 -9.40
C LYS A 123 18.35 -2.98 -9.63
N ALA A 124 19.03 -3.35 -8.54
CA ALA A 124 20.38 -3.94 -8.61
C ALA A 124 20.40 -5.29 -9.35
N ALA A 125 19.31 -6.04 -9.32
CA ALA A 125 19.17 -7.29 -10.05
C ALA A 125 19.17 -7.09 -11.59
N ASN A 126 18.82 -5.90 -12.06
CA ASN A 126 18.76 -5.52 -13.48
C ASN A 126 18.07 -6.60 -14.36
N ASN A 127 16.97 -7.14 -13.89
CA ASN A 127 16.23 -8.23 -14.52
C ASN A 127 14.73 -7.91 -14.48
N ASN A 128 14.08 -7.83 -15.65
CA ASN A 128 12.66 -7.48 -15.76
C ASN A 128 11.74 -8.52 -15.11
N GLU A 129 12.03 -9.81 -15.29
CA GLU A 129 11.20 -10.88 -14.70
C GLU A 129 11.32 -10.89 -13.17
N PHE A 130 12.49 -10.59 -12.63
CA PHE A 130 12.67 -10.39 -11.20
C PHE A 130 11.90 -9.16 -10.68
N THR A 131 11.87 -8.08 -11.47
CA THR A 131 11.03 -6.91 -11.18
C THR A 131 9.55 -7.30 -11.18
N ASP A 132 9.10 -8.10 -12.14
CA ASP A 132 7.72 -8.58 -12.20
C ASP A 132 7.37 -9.48 -11.01
N LEU A 133 8.27 -10.38 -10.60
CA LEU A 133 8.12 -11.22 -9.41
C LEU A 133 7.94 -10.37 -8.14
N CYS A 134 8.72 -9.31 -8.00
CA CYS A 134 8.70 -8.45 -6.83
C CYS A 134 7.62 -7.33 -6.90
N SER A 135 6.99 -7.14 -8.06
CA SER A 135 6.11 -5.99 -8.32
C SER A 135 4.98 -5.82 -7.30
N ARG A 136 4.27 -6.90 -6.97
CA ARG A 136 3.21 -6.87 -5.97
C ARG A 136 3.75 -6.51 -4.59
N HIS A 137 4.92 -7.00 -4.22
CA HIS A 137 5.53 -6.71 -2.93
C HIS A 137 5.96 -5.24 -2.83
N LEU A 138 6.56 -4.68 -3.88
CA LEU A 138 6.90 -3.26 -3.94
C LEU A 138 5.64 -2.36 -3.88
N TYR A 139 4.56 -2.76 -4.54
CA TYR A 139 3.28 -2.08 -4.48
C TYR A 139 2.71 -2.04 -3.05
N GLU A 140 2.70 -3.18 -2.35
CA GLU A 140 2.23 -3.28 -0.96
C GLU A 140 3.09 -2.45 0.00
N LEU A 141 4.41 -2.45 -0.21
CA LEU A 141 5.33 -1.60 0.56
C LEU A 141 4.98 -0.12 0.37
N ALA A 142 4.87 0.35 -0.89
CA ALA A 142 4.51 1.73 -1.19
C ALA A 142 3.17 2.13 -0.55
N ALA A 143 2.15 1.28 -0.70
CA ALA A 143 0.82 1.57 -0.18
C ALA A 143 0.78 1.68 1.35
N ASN A 144 1.41 0.73 2.05
CA ASN A 144 1.44 0.74 3.51
C ASN A 144 2.27 1.90 4.06
N CYS A 145 3.39 2.25 3.43
CA CYS A 145 4.19 3.41 3.83
C CYS A 145 3.42 4.72 3.62
N VAL A 146 2.87 4.96 2.43
CA VAL A 146 2.10 6.18 2.13
C VAL A 146 0.90 6.32 3.06
N MET A 147 0.11 5.25 3.25
CA MET A 147 -1.04 5.29 4.14
C MET A 147 -0.64 5.57 5.59
N SER A 148 0.47 4.99 6.08
CA SER A 148 0.98 5.23 7.44
C SER A 148 1.32 6.69 7.68
N GLN A 149 2.00 7.33 6.74
CA GLN A 149 2.34 8.76 6.82
C GLN A 149 1.08 9.65 6.76
N LEU A 150 0.14 9.32 5.88
CA LEU A 150 -1.13 10.05 5.78
C LEU A 150 -1.95 9.94 7.06
N MET A 151 -2.04 8.76 7.67
CA MET A 151 -2.76 8.56 8.93
C MET A 151 -2.11 9.27 10.11
N LEU A 152 -0.78 9.34 10.17
CA LEU A 152 -0.06 10.15 11.17
C LEU A 152 -0.37 11.63 11.03
N ARG A 153 -0.37 12.14 9.80
CA ARG A 153 -0.74 13.53 9.49
C ARG A 153 -2.18 13.83 9.91
N ASP A 154 -3.10 12.93 9.58
CA ASP A 154 -4.53 13.14 9.84
C ASP A 154 -4.82 13.02 11.35
N ALA A 155 -4.19 12.09 12.07
CA ALA A 155 -4.28 12.00 13.53
C ALA A 155 -3.68 13.22 14.24
N THR A 156 -2.63 13.83 13.69
CA THR A 156 -2.06 15.09 14.21
C THR A 156 -3.06 16.25 14.06
N LYS A 157 -3.83 16.30 12.96
CA LYS A 157 -4.79 17.36 12.68
C LYS A 157 -6.14 17.19 13.38
N ALA A 158 -6.59 15.95 13.56
CA ALA A 158 -7.89 15.60 14.12
C ALA A 158 -7.79 14.29 14.95
N PRO A 159 -7.12 14.36 16.13
CA PRO A 159 -6.86 13.16 16.94
C PRO A 159 -8.15 12.50 17.42
N GLU A 160 -9.20 13.25 17.67
CA GLU A 160 -10.52 12.74 18.08
C GLU A 160 -11.14 11.78 17.05
N LEU A 161 -10.78 11.93 15.79
CA LEU A 161 -11.28 11.08 14.68
C LEU A 161 -10.31 9.95 14.34
N PHE A 162 -9.00 10.21 14.36
CA PHE A 162 -8.02 9.33 13.70
C PHE A 162 -7.04 8.64 14.65
N ASP A 163 -6.89 9.05 15.93
CA ASP A 163 -5.90 8.51 16.85
C ASP A 163 -5.96 6.96 16.95
N LYS A 164 -7.16 6.42 17.21
CA LYS A 164 -7.33 4.98 17.40
C LYS A 164 -7.07 4.18 16.12
N SER A 165 -7.64 4.63 15.00
CA SER A 165 -7.48 3.96 13.71
C SER A 165 -6.06 4.04 13.20
N MET A 166 -5.38 5.17 13.39
CA MET A 166 -3.97 5.34 13.06
C MET A 166 -3.09 4.37 13.84
N LYS A 167 -3.25 4.25 15.17
CA LYS A 167 -2.45 3.34 16.00
C LYS A 167 -2.66 1.87 15.59
N VAL A 168 -3.90 1.47 15.33
CA VAL A 168 -4.22 0.11 14.86
C VAL A 168 -3.60 -0.13 13.48
N TYR A 169 -3.76 0.82 12.56
CA TYR A 169 -3.24 0.70 11.21
C TYR A 169 -1.71 0.62 11.18
N LEU A 170 -1.01 1.45 11.95
CA LEU A 170 0.45 1.41 11.98
C LEU A 170 0.99 0.05 12.44
N ASN A 171 0.36 -0.58 13.42
CA ASN A 171 0.75 -1.92 13.88
C ASN A 171 0.57 -2.96 12.77
N LEU A 172 -0.54 -2.89 12.03
CA LEU A 172 -0.79 -3.77 10.89
C LEU A 172 0.20 -3.51 9.76
N ALA A 173 0.37 -2.24 9.38
CA ALA A 173 1.25 -1.83 8.31
C ALA A 173 2.71 -2.24 8.55
N GLU A 174 3.21 -2.13 9.77
CA GLU A 174 4.57 -2.56 10.12
C GLU A 174 4.77 -4.07 9.90
N ALA A 175 3.78 -4.89 10.23
CA ALA A 175 3.80 -6.33 9.98
C ALA A 175 3.74 -6.65 8.46
N GLU A 176 2.87 -5.98 7.72
CA GLU A 176 2.78 -6.16 6.27
C GLU A 176 4.05 -5.67 5.55
N VAL A 177 4.61 -4.53 5.94
CA VAL A 177 5.89 -4.05 5.41
C VAL A 177 7.02 -5.05 5.69
N ALA A 178 7.09 -5.60 6.90
CA ALA A 178 8.10 -6.61 7.22
C ALA A 178 7.94 -7.87 6.35
N LYS A 179 6.73 -8.35 6.14
CA LYS A 179 6.41 -9.50 5.28
C LYS A 179 6.87 -9.27 3.84
N HIS A 180 6.48 -8.16 3.23
CA HIS A 180 6.79 -7.86 1.84
C HIS A 180 8.28 -7.54 1.63
N TYR A 181 8.90 -6.81 2.55
CA TYR A 181 10.33 -6.55 2.55
C TYR A 181 11.14 -7.84 2.65
N ASN A 182 10.80 -8.72 3.59
CA ASN A 182 11.50 -9.99 3.78
C ASN A 182 11.37 -10.88 2.54
N PHE A 183 10.22 -10.88 1.85
CA PHE A 183 10.10 -11.60 0.58
C PHE A 183 11.12 -11.07 -0.44
N VAL A 184 11.15 -9.77 -0.70
CA VAL A 184 12.08 -9.16 -1.68
C VAL A 184 13.54 -9.46 -1.33
N LYS A 185 13.89 -9.53 -0.04
CA LYS A 185 15.26 -9.83 0.43
C LYS A 185 15.60 -11.32 0.39
N SER A 186 14.61 -12.21 0.36
CA SER A 186 14.81 -13.66 0.39
C SER A 186 14.82 -14.33 -0.98
N VAL A 187 14.40 -13.62 -2.04
CA VAL A 187 14.38 -14.12 -3.41
C VAL A 187 15.51 -13.49 -4.23
N ASP A 188 15.92 -14.19 -5.27
CA ASP A 188 16.92 -13.74 -6.24
C ASP A 188 16.54 -14.18 -7.66
N VAL A 189 17.38 -13.84 -8.64
CA VAL A 189 17.15 -14.21 -10.04
C VAL A 189 17.21 -15.75 -10.23
N GLU A 190 17.97 -16.49 -9.42
CA GLU A 190 18.04 -17.95 -9.47
C GLU A 190 16.70 -18.57 -9.02
N SER A 191 16.00 -17.92 -8.10
CA SER A 191 14.66 -18.34 -7.66
C SER A 191 13.68 -18.43 -8.83
N LEU A 192 13.77 -17.54 -9.84
CA LEU A 192 12.94 -17.57 -11.05
C LEU A 192 13.18 -18.85 -11.87
N GLU A 193 14.43 -19.29 -11.97
CA GLU A 193 14.78 -20.49 -12.73
C GLU A 193 14.18 -21.74 -12.11
N SER A 194 14.01 -21.78 -10.78
CA SER A 194 13.35 -22.89 -10.09
C SER A 194 11.87 -23.01 -10.46
N TYR A 195 11.18 -21.89 -10.65
CA TYR A 195 9.77 -21.87 -11.07
C TYR A 195 9.57 -22.28 -12.54
N ARG A 196 10.57 -22.07 -13.40
CA ARG A 196 10.50 -22.50 -14.80
C ARG A 196 10.69 -24.00 -15.00
N LYS A 197 11.34 -24.66 -14.05
CA LYS A 197 11.66 -26.11 -14.13
C LYS A 197 10.59 -26.98 -13.46
N ALA A 198 9.62 -26.39 -12.80
CA ALA A 198 8.50 -27.09 -12.15
C ALA A 198 7.30 -27.22 -13.09
#